data_71d9b2226fd17501b3e0b89c9598cc23
#
_entry.id   71d9b2226fd17501b3e0b89c9598cc23
#
_cell.length_a   1.000
_cell.length_b   1.000
_cell.length_c   1.000
_cell.angle_alpha   90.00
_cell.angle_beta   90.00
_cell.angle_gamma   90.00
#
_symmetry.space_group_name_H-M   'P 1'
#
loop_
_entity.id
_entity.type
_entity.pdbx_description
1 polymer ?
#
loop_
_entity_poly.entity_id
_entity_poly.type
_entity_poly.pdbx_seq_one_letter_code
_entity_poly.pdbx_strand_id
1 'polypeptide(L)'
;MLYTFSQAHHSETDLQRYLTEITENDAMVLWQDGVLLAVKYGEMFTQCKGQCFMLEQDILARNLTALLPENNQVRLISLADLVDLTAQYSPQIAL
;
A
#
# COMPACT_ATOMS: atom_id res chain seq x y z
N MET A 1 -8.63 7.87 -7.79
CA MET A 1 -7.20 8.23 -7.72
C MET A 1 -6.42 7.05 -7.18
N LEU A 2 -5.21 6.82 -7.68
CA LEU A 2 -4.33 5.76 -7.19
C LEU A 2 -3.10 6.39 -6.54
N TYR A 3 -2.89 6.11 -5.26
CA TYR A 3 -1.70 6.55 -4.52
C TYR A 3 -0.68 5.42 -4.51
N THR A 4 0.57 5.69 -4.90
CA THR A 4 1.62 4.68 -4.91
C THR A 4 2.74 5.07 -3.96
N PHE A 5 3.19 4.11 -3.14
CA PHE A 5 4.28 4.30 -2.18
C PHE A 5 5.40 3.35 -2.55
N SER A 6 6.50 3.90 -3.04
CA SER A 6 7.67 3.10 -3.45
C SER A 6 8.82 3.15 -2.44
N GLN A 7 8.71 3.97 -1.40
CA GLN A 7 9.78 4.20 -0.42
C GLN A 7 9.29 3.90 0.98
N ALA A 8 10.20 3.46 1.84
CA ALA A 8 9.89 3.04 3.20
C ALA A 8 10.05 4.13 4.26
N HIS A 9 10.62 5.28 3.90
CA HIS A 9 11.02 6.29 4.88
C HIS A 9 9.97 7.38 5.14
N HIS A 10 8.71 7.02 5.03
CA HIS A 10 7.63 7.90 5.48
C HIS A 10 7.53 7.83 7.00
N SER A 11 7.41 8.97 7.66
CA SER A 11 7.16 9.00 9.09
C SER A 11 5.73 8.55 9.38
N GLU A 12 5.49 8.13 10.63
CA GLU A 12 4.14 7.76 11.06
C GLU A 12 3.14 8.89 10.82
N THR A 13 3.54 10.12 11.14
CA THR A 13 2.70 11.31 10.98
C THR A 13 2.37 11.57 9.51
N ASP A 14 3.36 11.45 8.61
CA ASP A 14 3.13 11.65 7.19
C ASP A 14 2.24 10.57 6.61
N LEU A 15 2.46 9.32 6.99
CA LEU A 15 1.63 8.21 6.51
C LEU A 15 0.19 8.39 7.00
N GLN A 16 0.00 8.76 8.25
CA GLN A 16 -1.32 9.03 8.82
C GLN A 16 -2.06 10.09 8.02
N ARG A 17 -1.36 11.17 7.64
CA ARG A 17 -1.94 12.25 6.84
C ARG A 17 -2.39 11.75 5.47
N TYR A 18 -1.56 10.98 4.78
CA TYR A 18 -1.92 10.43 3.47
C TYR A 18 -3.11 9.48 3.58
N LEU A 19 -3.12 8.60 4.57
CA LEU A 19 -4.23 7.66 4.75
C LEU A 19 -5.55 8.37 5.06
N THR A 20 -5.49 9.51 5.73
CA THR A 20 -6.67 10.33 6.01
C THR A 20 -7.24 10.96 4.74
N GLU A 21 -6.39 11.31 3.77
CA GLU A 21 -6.80 11.92 2.51
C GLU A 21 -7.41 10.92 1.53
N ILE A 22 -7.08 9.64 1.66
CA ILE A 22 -7.58 8.59 0.77
C ILE A 22 -9.06 8.34 1.07
N THR A 23 -9.90 8.45 0.03
CA THR A 23 -11.34 8.24 0.17
C THR A 23 -11.72 6.81 -0.26
N GLU A 24 -12.96 6.44 -0.05
CA GLU A 24 -13.49 5.13 -0.45
C GLU A 24 -13.52 4.93 -1.97
N ASN A 25 -13.38 6.01 -2.75
CA ASN A 25 -13.31 5.94 -4.21
C ASN A 25 -11.88 5.82 -4.74
N ASP A 26 -10.91 5.84 -3.84
CA ASP A 26 -9.49 5.79 -4.17
C ASP A 26 -8.91 4.41 -3.86
N ALA A 27 -7.70 4.17 -4.35
CA ALA A 27 -6.91 3.01 -3.99
C ALA A 27 -5.47 3.44 -3.71
N MET A 28 -4.75 2.59 -2.95
CA MET A 28 -3.33 2.79 -2.71
C MET A 28 -2.59 1.47 -2.88
N VAL A 29 -1.35 1.54 -3.32
CA VAL A 29 -0.51 0.37 -3.46
C VAL A 29 0.87 0.64 -2.87
N LEU A 30 1.37 -0.34 -2.12
CA LEU A 30 2.74 -0.39 -1.61
C LEU A 30 3.53 -1.30 -2.54
N TRP A 31 4.63 -0.79 -3.09
CA TRP A 31 5.48 -1.56 -3.98
C TRP A 31 6.94 -1.18 -3.79
N GLN A 32 7.86 -1.98 -4.29
CA GLN A 32 9.28 -1.79 -4.01
C GLN A 32 9.51 -1.70 -2.50
N ASP A 33 10.33 -0.79 -2.00
CA ASP A 33 10.59 -0.64 -0.57
C ASP A 33 9.36 -0.17 0.22
N GLY A 34 8.36 0.39 -0.46
CA GLY A 34 7.12 0.80 0.18
C GLY A 34 6.38 -0.33 0.88
N VAL A 35 6.61 -1.59 0.49
CA VAL A 35 5.99 -2.75 1.16
C VAL A 35 6.42 -2.88 2.62
N LEU A 36 7.57 -2.29 3.01
CA LEU A 36 8.02 -2.27 4.40
C LEU A 36 7.06 -1.48 5.30
N LEU A 37 6.29 -0.54 4.75
CA LEU A 37 5.29 0.19 5.52
C LEU A 37 4.19 -0.73 6.05
N ALA A 38 3.84 -1.79 5.32
CA ALA A 38 2.85 -2.76 5.77
C ALA A 38 3.35 -3.56 6.98
N VAL A 39 4.66 -3.76 7.10
CA VAL A 39 5.28 -4.43 8.25
C VAL A 39 5.38 -3.45 9.42
N LYS A 40 5.89 -2.26 9.16
CA LYS A 40 6.19 -1.27 10.21
C LYS A 40 4.94 -0.62 10.79
N TYR A 41 3.98 -0.30 9.94
CA TYR A 41 2.76 0.44 10.32
C TYR A 41 1.48 -0.28 9.89
N GLY A 42 1.51 -1.61 9.86
CA GLY A 42 0.38 -2.41 9.35
C GLY A 42 -0.97 -2.06 9.95
N GLU A 43 -1.01 -1.75 11.23
CA GLU A 43 -2.27 -1.42 11.92
C GLU A 43 -2.88 -0.10 11.45
N MET A 44 -2.08 0.83 10.95
CA MET A 44 -2.57 2.12 10.49
C MET A 44 -3.48 1.98 9.26
N PHE A 45 -3.26 0.93 8.45
CA PHE A 45 -4.04 0.72 7.23
C PHE A 45 -5.48 0.31 7.50
N THR A 46 -5.80 -0.11 8.72
CA THR A 46 -7.18 -0.40 9.10
C THR A 46 -8.07 0.85 9.06
N GLN A 47 -7.46 2.03 9.15
CA GLN A 47 -8.17 3.31 9.13
C GLN A 47 -8.35 3.86 7.71
N CYS A 48 -7.73 3.23 6.72
CA CYS A 48 -7.82 3.67 5.35
C CYS A 48 -9.20 3.33 4.77
N LYS A 49 -9.89 4.33 4.22
CA LYS A 49 -11.22 4.14 3.64
C LYS A 49 -11.17 3.52 2.24
N GLY A 50 -10.04 3.68 1.54
CA GLY A 50 -9.86 3.14 0.20
C GLY A 50 -9.32 1.72 0.22
N GLN A 51 -9.22 1.12 -0.96
CA GLN A 51 -8.62 -0.20 -1.13
C GLN A 51 -7.11 -0.11 -0.96
N CYS A 52 -6.54 -0.99 -0.14
CA CYS A 52 -5.11 -1.03 0.13
C CYS A 52 -4.50 -2.31 -0.42
N PHE A 53 -3.45 -2.17 -1.23
CA PHE A 53 -2.78 -3.28 -1.88
C PHE A 53 -1.27 -3.21 -1.67
N MET A 54 -0.61 -4.36 -1.75
CA MET A 54 0.85 -4.45 -1.75
C MET A 54 1.28 -5.48 -2.78
N LEU A 55 2.39 -5.19 -3.46
CA LEU A 55 2.88 -6.04 -4.54
C LEU A 55 3.56 -7.29 -3.97
N GLU A 56 2.99 -8.46 -4.27
CA GLU A 56 3.46 -9.73 -3.70
C GLU A 56 4.92 -10.01 -4.02
N GLN A 57 5.36 -9.76 -5.27
CA GLN A 57 6.75 -10.02 -5.64
C GLN A 57 7.75 -9.22 -4.79
N ASP A 58 7.39 -8.03 -4.35
CA ASP A 58 8.26 -7.21 -3.50
C ASP A 58 8.29 -7.71 -2.05
N ILE A 59 7.17 -8.23 -1.56
CA ILE A 59 7.09 -8.90 -0.25
C ILE A 59 7.97 -10.16 -0.26
N LEU A 60 7.86 -10.98 -1.29
CA LEU A 60 8.62 -12.22 -1.41
C LEU A 60 10.13 -11.94 -1.59
N ALA A 61 10.48 -10.96 -2.42
CA ALA A 61 11.87 -10.60 -2.65
C ALA A 61 12.59 -10.14 -1.38
N ARG A 62 11.86 -9.59 -0.42
CA ARG A 62 12.40 -9.09 0.85
C ARG A 62 12.13 -10.04 2.02
N ASN A 63 11.55 -11.20 1.74
CA ASN A 63 11.26 -12.24 2.74
C ASN A 63 10.44 -11.70 3.92
N LEU A 64 9.38 -10.96 3.62
CA LEU A 64 8.58 -10.25 4.62
C LEU A 64 7.28 -10.95 5.01
N THR A 65 6.94 -12.07 4.36
CA THR A 65 5.64 -12.73 4.56
C THR A 65 5.35 -13.02 6.04
N ALA A 66 6.32 -13.53 6.77
CA ALA A 66 6.16 -13.89 8.18
C ALA A 66 6.07 -12.67 9.11
N LEU A 67 6.43 -11.49 8.61
CA LEU A 67 6.43 -10.26 9.39
C LEU A 67 5.15 -9.45 9.22
N LEU A 68 4.27 -9.85 8.31
CA LEU A 68 3.00 -9.15 8.10
C LEU A 68 2.06 -9.42 9.27
N PRO A 69 1.30 -8.39 9.72
CA PRO A 69 0.31 -8.58 10.79
C PRO A 69 -0.76 -9.60 10.39
N GLU A 70 -1.25 -10.39 11.36
CA GLU A 70 -2.29 -11.40 11.12
C GLU A 70 -3.59 -10.77 10.58
N ASN A 71 -3.95 -9.60 11.08
CA ASN A 71 -5.17 -8.89 10.67
C ASN A 71 -4.85 -7.85 9.59
N ASN A 72 -4.00 -8.22 8.65
CA ASN A 72 -3.53 -7.33 7.63
C ASN A 72 -4.66 -6.91 6.68
N GLN A 73 -4.92 -5.61 6.60
CA GLN A 73 -5.94 -5.03 5.72
C GLN A 73 -5.38 -4.73 4.33
N VAL A 74 -4.08 -4.87 4.13
CA VAL A 74 -3.42 -4.61 2.85
C VAL A 74 -3.34 -5.92 2.08
N ARG A 75 -3.97 -5.98 0.92
CA ARG A 75 -4.10 -7.20 0.13
C ARG A 75 -2.91 -7.40 -0.80
N LEU A 76 -2.44 -8.64 -0.89
CA LEU A 76 -1.38 -9.00 -1.84
C LEU A 76 -1.95 -9.03 -3.26
N ILE A 77 -1.23 -8.41 -4.20
CA ILE A 77 -1.59 -8.43 -5.61
C ILE A 77 -0.39 -8.78 -6.47
N SER A 78 -0.67 -9.28 -7.67
CA SER A 78 0.33 -9.55 -8.70
C SER A 78 0.67 -8.27 -9.48
N LEU A 79 1.74 -8.32 -10.27
CA LEU A 79 2.08 -7.22 -11.17
C LEU A 79 0.97 -6.97 -12.20
N ALA A 80 0.34 -8.04 -12.69
CA ALA A 80 -0.78 -7.92 -13.62
C ALA A 80 -1.96 -7.18 -12.99
N ASP A 81 -2.26 -7.47 -11.71
CA ASP A 81 -3.29 -6.75 -10.97
C ASP A 81 -2.94 -5.27 -10.81
N LEU A 82 -1.67 -4.95 -10.57
CA LEU A 82 -1.22 -3.57 -10.47
C LEU A 82 -1.47 -2.80 -11.78
N VAL A 83 -1.18 -3.43 -12.92
CA VAL A 83 -1.45 -2.84 -14.23
C VAL A 83 -2.94 -2.54 -14.37
N ASP A 84 -3.81 -3.46 -13.98
CA ASP A 84 -5.25 -3.26 -14.01
C ASP A 84 -5.69 -2.10 -13.12
N LEU A 85 -5.08 -1.95 -11.94
CA LEU A 85 -5.37 -0.84 -11.03
C LEU A 85 -5.02 0.50 -11.66
N THR A 86 -3.91 0.59 -12.41
CA THR A 86 -3.52 1.83 -13.07
C THR A 86 -4.50 2.26 -14.15
N ALA A 87 -5.22 1.30 -14.73
CA ALA A 87 -6.28 1.58 -15.70
C ALA A 87 -7.61 1.95 -15.01
N GLN A 88 -7.86 1.39 -13.83
CA GLN A 88 -9.12 1.56 -13.10
C GLN A 88 -9.16 2.85 -12.28
N TYR A 89 -8.03 3.24 -11.71
CA TYR A 89 -7.91 4.42 -10.85
C TYR A 89 -6.99 5.45 -11.48
N SER A 90 -7.51 6.65 -11.69
CA SER A 90 -6.73 7.77 -12.22
C SER A 90 -7.17 9.08 -11.57
N PRO A 91 -6.30 10.09 -11.50
CA PRO A 91 -4.88 10.05 -11.83
C PRO A 91 -4.08 9.23 -10.79
N GLN A 92 -2.79 9.03 -11.10
CA GLN A 92 -1.86 8.36 -10.20
C GLN A 92 -1.00 9.41 -9.49
N ILE A 93 -0.77 9.21 -8.19
CA ILE A 93 0.09 10.08 -7.38
C ILE A 93 1.17 9.22 -6.74
N ALA A 94 2.42 9.48 -7.11
CA ALA A 94 3.59 8.80 -6.53
C ALA A 94 4.05 9.54 -5.27
N LEU A 95 4.12 8.80 -4.17
CA LEU A 95 4.50 9.35 -2.86
C LEU A 95 5.81 8.74 -2.37
#